data_653e2b8270f9cf51a3c84493955f0339
#
_entry.id   653e2b8270f9cf51a3c84493955f0339
#
_cell.length_a   1.000
_cell.length_b   1.000
_cell.length_c   1.000
_cell.angle_alpha   90.00
_cell.angle_beta   90.00
_cell.angle_gamma   90.00
#
_symmetry.space_group_name_H-M   'P 1'
#
loop_
_entity.id
_entity.type
_entity.pdbx_description
1 polymer ?
#
loop_
_entity_poly.entity_id
_entity_poly.type
_entity_poly.pdbx_seq_one_letter_code
_entity_poly.pdbx_strand_id
1 'polypeptide(L)'
;LFLQHQWDPGKKTNIISGLRADFHSQYGNRLSPKISGQYRFTENFSWQASVGAGFKAPDFRQLLLNFNNAAAGYYVFGSTLAQEGIEKLQNEGLVARILLNPATLGDLKAESSWALNTGFRWKINSRLLLTGNAYRNHINDLIETAPIAQLVTGQNAFSYFNISQVVTQGIETDLSYQATNNLQFSLGYAFLDTQDQEVLDRIEAGELFKRDAQNRTRRVVRSDYGGLFNRSRHSGNVKINYQDQWTGVDFALRAIYRGKFGFADLNGNLILDDESEYAPSWVSVNLTASKTLKNGIFIEAGGTNLFNIQTTFQPTNPGRVLFAGLKIPFANLIQTK
;
A
#
# COMPACT_ATOMS: atom_id res chain seq x y z
N LEU A 1 8.84 14.29 21.70
CA LEU A 1 7.91 15.22 22.34
C LEU A 1 6.81 15.60 21.35
N PHE A 2 5.58 15.79 21.84
CA PHE A 2 4.53 16.35 20.99
C PHE A 2 3.61 17.27 21.82
N LEU A 3 3.07 18.27 21.13
CA LEU A 3 2.04 19.18 21.62
C LEU A 3 0.89 19.18 20.61
N GLN A 4 -0.34 19.10 21.11
CA GLN A 4 -1.53 19.18 20.26
C GLN A 4 -2.56 20.09 20.94
N HIS A 5 -3.18 20.94 20.12
CA HIS A 5 -4.28 21.80 20.52
C HIS A 5 -5.48 21.53 19.62
N GLN A 6 -6.64 21.33 20.25
CA GLN A 6 -7.93 21.25 19.58
C GLN A 6 -8.72 22.51 19.89
N TRP A 7 -9.26 23.12 18.86
CA TRP A 7 -10.06 24.32 18.94
C TRP A 7 -11.38 24.15 18.20
N ASP A 8 -12.48 24.35 18.93
CA ASP A 8 -13.85 24.23 18.44
C ASP A 8 -14.54 25.61 18.46
N PRO A 9 -14.28 26.52 17.47
CA PRO A 9 -14.84 27.87 17.44
C PRO A 9 -16.34 27.89 17.09
N GLY A 10 -17.08 26.94 17.61
CA GLY A 10 -18.51 26.78 17.40
C GLY A 10 -18.89 25.36 17.00
N LYS A 11 -20.19 25.11 16.85
CA LYS A 11 -20.75 23.76 16.60
C LYS A 11 -20.38 23.16 15.23
N LYS A 12 -19.91 23.97 14.29
CA LYS A 12 -19.66 23.56 12.88
C LYS A 12 -18.19 23.36 12.55
N THR A 13 -17.29 23.90 13.34
CA THR A 13 -15.86 23.95 13.03
C THR A 13 -15.08 23.22 14.09
N ASN A 14 -14.17 22.35 13.67
CA ASN A 14 -13.16 21.73 14.53
C ASN A 14 -11.80 21.95 13.87
N ILE A 15 -10.82 22.46 14.62
CA ILE A 15 -9.44 22.68 14.15
C ILE A 15 -8.50 21.97 15.12
N ILE A 16 -7.58 21.19 14.57
CA ILE A 16 -6.54 20.52 15.35
C ILE A 16 -5.20 20.98 14.81
N SER A 17 -4.36 21.55 15.65
CA SER A 17 -2.97 21.86 15.37
C SER A 17 -2.05 21.02 16.25
N GLY A 18 -0.94 20.61 15.72
CA GLY A 18 0.04 19.79 16.44
C GLY A 18 1.46 20.07 16.00
N LEU A 19 2.39 19.87 16.91
CA LEU A 19 3.82 19.94 16.66
C LEU A 19 4.47 18.74 17.35
N ARG A 20 5.22 17.96 16.59
CA ARG A 20 6.03 16.86 17.11
C ARG A 20 7.51 17.19 16.90
N ALA A 21 8.32 16.98 17.93
CA ALA A 21 9.78 17.04 17.89
C ALA A 21 10.35 15.64 18.11
N ASP A 22 11.11 15.17 17.14
CA ASP A 22 11.86 13.92 17.19
C ASP A 22 13.35 14.23 17.33
N PHE A 23 14.01 13.53 18.27
CA PHE A 23 15.43 13.64 18.54
C PHE A 23 16.08 12.28 18.25
N HIS A 24 16.92 12.21 17.25
CA HIS A 24 17.56 10.97 16.83
C HIS A 24 19.06 11.12 16.77
N SER A 25 19.82 10.20 17.36
CA SER A 25 21.28 10.29 17.47
C SER A 25 22.00 10.26 16.12
N GLN A 26 21.46 9.55 15.13
CA GLN A 26 22.09 9.40 13.80
C GLN A 26 21.44 10.29 12.73
N TYR A 27 20.12 10.52 12.81
CA TYR A 27 19.36 11.21 11.75
C TYR A 27 18.95 12.64 12.12
N GLY A 28 19.53 13.16 13.25
CA GLY A 28 19.33 14.53 13.71
C GLY A 28 17.95 14.82 14.25
N ASN A 29 17.72 16.09 14.58
CA ASN A 29 16.46 16.55 15.16
C ASN A 29 15.50 16.98 14.05
N ARG A 30 14.22 16.65 14.21
CA ARG A 30 13.16 16.99 13.24
C ARG A 30 11.92 17.54 13.94
N LEU A 31 11.31 18.53 13.29
CA LEU A 31 10.02 19.07 13.68
C LEU A 31 8.97 18.67 12.63
N SER A 32 7.85 18.15 13.09
CA SER A 32 6.74 17.73 12.26
C SER A 32 5.47 18.48 12.66
N PRO A 33 5.22 19.67 12.10
CA PRO A 33 3.99 20.40 12.29
C PRO A 33 2.83 19.76 11.54
N LYS A 34 1.63 19.88 12.09
CA LYS A 34 0.38 19.45 11.46
C LYS A 34 -0.75 20.43 11.80
N ILE A 35 -1.57 20.73 10.81
CA ILE A 35 -2.85 21.38 11.03
C ILE A 35 -3.93 20.64 10.23
N SER A 36 -5.10 20.47 10.85
CA SER A 36 -6.27 19.90 10.18
C SER A 36 -7.51 20.67 10.60
N GLY A 37 -8.45 20.80 9.70
CA GLY A 37 -9.72 21.46 9.94
C GLY A 37 -10.86 20.63 9.36
N GLN A 38 -11.99 20.67 10.06
CA GLN A 38 -13.26 20.14 9.58
C GLN A 38 -14.31 21.25 9.68
N TYR A 39 -15.08 21.39 8.62
CA TYR A 39 -16.24 22.29 8.61
C TYR A 39 -17.51 21.52 8.25
N ARG A 40 -18.52 21.65 9.08
CA ARG A 40 -19.83 21.02 8.93
C ARG A 40 -20.81 22.02 8.31
N PHE A 41 -21.00 21.94 6.98
CA PHE A 41 -21.93 22.80 6.27
C PHE A 41 -23.38 22.57 6.72
N THR A 42 -23.74 21.28 6.78
CA THR A 42 -25.03 20.79 7.26
C THR A 42 -24.82 19.60 8.20
N GLU A 43 -25.87 19.08 8.82
CA GLU A 43 -25.78 17.83 9.59
C GLU A 43 -25.38 16.63 8.74
N ASN A 44 -25.64 16.71 7.43
CA ASN A 44 -25.42 15.65 6.47
C ASN A 44 -24.16 15.82 5.62
N PHE A 45 -23.57 17.02 5.59
CA PHE A 45 -22.39 17.29 4.76
C PHE A 45 -21.30 18.00 5.53
N SER A 46 -20.14 17.40 5.58
CA SER A 46 -18.92 17.98 6.14
C SER A 46 -17.75 17.87 5.17
N TRP A 47 -16.89 18.87 5.24
CA TRP A 47 -15.62 18.94 4.51
C TRP A 47 -14.48 18.98 5.52
N GLN A 48 -13.34 18.39 5.14
CA GLN A 48 -12.13 18.38 5.93
C GLN A 48 -10.90 18.61 5.06
N ALA A 49 -9.89 19.26 5.65
CA ALA A 49 -8.59 19.40 5.02
C ALA A 49 -7.49 19.29 6.07
N SER A 50 -6.33 18.83 5.66
CA SER A 50 -5.14 18.80 6.51
C SER A 50 -3.87 18.99 5.72
N VAL A 51 -2.88 19.61 6.35
CA VAL A 51 -1.50 19.67 5.91
C VAL A 51 -0.60 19.31 7.08
N GLY A 52 0.47 18.56 6.80
CA GLY A 52 1.42 18.20 7.84
C GLY A 52 2.74 17.70 7.28
N ALA A 53 3.80 17.86 8.09
CA ALA A 53 5.10 17.30 7.83
C ALA A 53 5.23 15.91 8.49
N GLY A 54 5.96 15.02 7.84
CA GLY A 54 6.32 13.69 8.34
C GLY A 54 7.82 13.48 8.34
N PHE A 55 8.27 12.62 9.24
CA PHE A 55 9.65 12.17 9.34
C PHE A 55 9.67 10.68 9.68
N LYS A 56 10.56 9.92 9.03
CA LYS A 56 10.78 8.50 9.32
C LYS A 56 12.27 8.18 9.20
N ALA A 57 12.90 7.82 10.31
CA ALA A 57 14.24 7.26 10.30
C ALA A 57 14.21 5.83 9.72
N PRO A 58 15.28 5.36 9.04
CA PRO A 58 15.42 3.97 8.67
C PRO A 58 15.28 3.05 9.88
N ASP A 59 14.56 1.93 9.72
CA ASP A 59 14.46 0.91 10.76
C ASP A 59 15.62 -0.08 10.70
N PHE A 60 15.81 -0.87 11.78
CA PHE A 60 16.89 -1.86 11.85
C PHE A 60 16.83 -2.89 10.72
N ARG A 61 15.64 -3.22 10.22
CA ARG A 61 15.48 -4.13 9.09
C ARG A 61 16.05 -3.50 7.81
N GLN A 62 15.75 -2.24 7.58
CA GLN A 62 16.23 -1.50 6.40
C GLN A 62 17.75 -1.34 6.41
N LEU A 63 18.36 -1.28 7.59
CA LEU A 63 19.80 -1.12 7.75
C LEU A 63 20.55 -2.47 7.84
N LEU A 64 20.05 -3.43 8.62
CA LEU A 64 20.83 -4.59 9.12
C LEU A 64 20.20 -5.93 8.78
N LEU A 65 19.14 -6.00 7.97
CA LEU A 65 18.54 -7.29 7.61
C LEU A 65 19.55 -8.15 6.86
N ASN A 66 19.66 -9.41 7.26
CA ASN A 66 20.34 -10.46 6.51
C ASN A 66 19.38 -11.65 6.45
N PHE A 67 18.59 -11.71 5.39
CA PHE A 67 17.50 -12.66 5.27
C PHE A 67 17.64 -13.49 4.00
N ASN A 68 17.58 -14.81 4.18
CA ASN A 68 17.49 -15.78 3.10
C ASN A 68 16.15 -16.51 3.19
N ASN A 69 15.33 -16.37 2.18
CA ASN A 69 14.13 -17.19 2.02
C ASN A 69 14.48 -18.45 1.23
N ALA A 70 14.95 -19.48 1.91
CA ALA A 70 15.36 -20.74 1.28
C ALA A 70 14.21 -21.43 0.49
N ALA A 71 12.96 -21.25 0.91
CA ALA A 71 11.80 -21.85 0.24
C ALA A 71 11.46 -21.15 -1.10
N ALA A 72 11.64 -19.85 -1.17
CA ALA A 72 11.37 -19.04 -2.37
C ALA A 72 12.65 -18.68 -3.14
N GLY A 73 13.84 -18.93 -2.57
CA GLY A 73 15.13 -18.78 -3.23
C GLY A 73 15.63 -17.34 -3.37
N TYR A 74 15.10 -16.35 -2.63
CA TYR A 74 15.54 -14.97 -2.71
C TYR A 74 16.23 -14.50 -1.42
N TYR A 75 17.04 -13.44 -1.54
CA TYR A 75 17.73 -12.80 -0.42
C TYR A 75 17.29 -11.35 -0.25
N VAL A 76 17.29 -10.86 1.00
CA VAL A 76 17.09 -9.44 1.29
C VAL A 76 18.18 -9.00 2.28
N PHE A 77 18.96 -8.01 1.88
CA PHE A 77 20.00 -7.42 2.71
C PHE A 77 19.60 -6.00 3.12
N GLY A 78 19.84 -5.64 4.38
CA GLY A 78 19.83 -4.25 4.80
C GLY A 78 20.92 -3.46 4.05
N SER A 79 20.72 -2.16 3.90
CA SER A 79 21.62 -1.33 3.07
C SER A 79 23.08 -1.41 3.49
N THR A 80 23.37 -1.49 4.79
CA THR A 80 24.75 -1.58 5.32
C THR A 80 25.40 -2.95 5.10
N LEU A 81 24.60 -3.99 4.88
CA LEU A 81 25.07 -5.36 4.66
C LEU A 81 24.99 -5.79 3.19
N ALA A 82 24.49 -4.94 2.32
CA ALA A 82 24.25 -5.28 0.92
C ALA A 82 25.53 -5.65 0.17
N GLN A 83 26.61 -4.90 0.37
CA GLN A 83 27.90 -5.19 -0.27
C GLN A 83 28.46 -6.53 0.19
N GLU A 84 28.60 -6.73 1.50
CA GLU A 84 29.13 -7.97 2.07
C GLU A 84 28.28 -9.18 1.66
N GLY A 85 26.94 -9.03 1.72
CA GLY A 85 26.01 -10.09 1.32
C GLY A 85 26.14 -10.49 -0.16
N ILE A 86 26.28 -9.52 -1.05
CA ILE A 86 26.46 -9.80 -2.48
C ILE A 86 27.86 -10.39 -2.77
N GLU A 87 28.93 -9.88 -2.15
CA GLU A 87 30.28 -10.44 -2.27
C GLU A 87 30.32 -11.91 -1.84
N LYS A 88 29.64 -12.24 -0.74
CA LYS A 88 29.49 -13.63 -0.29
C LYS A 88 28.79 -14.49 -1.34
N LEU A 89 27.64 -14.06 -1.87
CA LEU A 89 26.91 -14.79 -2.90
C LEU A 89 27.71 -14.94 -4.20
N GLN A 90 28.53 -13.94 -4.58
CA GLN A 90 29.44 -14.03 -5.71
C GLN A 90 30.54 -15.08 -5.51
N ASN A 91 31.14 -15.11 -4.32
CA ASN A 91 32.17 -16.11 -3.97
C ASN A 91 31.60 -17.53 -3.95
N GLU A 92 30.30 -17.68 -3.64
CA GLU A 92 29.58 -18.95 -3.69
C GLU A 92 29.10 -19.31 -5.12
N GLY A 93 29.33 -18.44 -6.12
CA GLY A 93 28.92 -18.65 -7.52
C GLY A 93 27.41 -18.53 -7.74
N LEU A 94 26.68 -17.89 -6.82
CA LEU A 94 25.22 -17.78 -6.86
C LEU A 94 24.70 -16.53 -7.60
N VAL A 95 25.56 -15.57 -7.92
CA VAL A 95 25.19 -14.32 -8.63
C VAL A 95 25.40 -14.48 -10.14
N ALA A 96 24.34 -14.37 -10.93
CA ALA A 96 24.40 -14.35 -12.37
C ALA A 96 24.73 -12.94 -12.91
N ARG A 97 24.15 -11.90 -12.31
CA ARG A 97 24.31 -10.50 -12.75
C ARG A 97 24.10 -9.53 -11.60
N ILE A 98 24.91 -8.48 -11.53
CA ILE A 98 24.70 -7.30 -10.66
C ILE A 98 23.76 -6.34 -11.42
N LEU A 99 22.68 -5.92 -10.75
CA LEU A 99 21.67 -4.99 -11.28
C LEU A 99 21.93 -3.56 -10.78
N LEU A 100 22.23 -3.42 -9.49
CA LEU A 100 22.63 -2.17 -8.86
C LEU A 100 23.95 -2.40 -8.12
N ASN A 101 24.88 -1.46 -8.21
CA ASN A 101 26.15 -1.58 -7.49
C ASN A 101 25.92 -1.48 -5.97
N PRO A 102 26.13 -2.58 -5.20
CA PRO A 102 25.87 -2.57 -3.76
C PRO A 102 26.68 -1.54 -2.99
N ALA A 103 27.90 -1.21 -3.47
CA ALA A 103 28.77 -0.21 -2.85
C ALA A 103 28.20 1.23 -2.94
N THR A 104 27.25 1.48 -3.86
CA THR A 104 26.62 2.80 -4.02
C THR A 104 25.36 2.97 -3.17
N LEU A 105 24.86 1.91 -2.53
CA LEU A 105 23.62 1.98 -1.74
C LEU A 105 23.79 2.77 -0.45
N GLY A 106 25.00 2.81 0.12
CA GLY A 106 25.44 3.69 1.19
C GLY A 106 24.59 3.66 2.46
N ASP A 107 24.76 4.67 3.27
CA ASP A 107 23.93 4.90 4.44
C ASP A 107 22.57 5.48 4.02
N LEU A 108 21.50 4.82 4.44
CA LEU A 108 20.15 5.33 4.18
C LEU A 108 19.95 6.68 4.90
N LYS A 109 19.38 7.63 4.20
CA LYS A 109 18.89 8.89 4.75
C LYS A 109 17.48 8.68 5.33
N ALA A 110 17.13 9.51 6.30
CA ALA A 110 15.78 9.52 6.85
C ALA A 110 14.81 10.18 5.86
N GLU A 111 13.62 9.56 5.69
CA GLU A 111 12.54 10.12 4.89
C GLU A 111 11.98 11.39 5.55
N SER A 112 11.69 12.39 4.75
CA SER A 112 10.90 13.55 5.16
C SER A 112 9.78 13.80 4.17
N SER A 113 8.62 14.27 4.64
CA SER A 113 7.47 14.45 3.77
C SER A 113 6.61 15.65 4.17
N TRP A 114 5.89 16.16 3.16
CA TRP A 114 4.73 17.02 3.34
C TRP A 114 3.52 16.37 2.70
N ALA A 115 2.43 16.30 3.45
CA ALA A 115 1.17 15.71 3.02
C ALA A 115 0.08 16.76 3.05
N LEU A 116 -0.65 16.87 1.94
CA LEU A 116 -1.88 17.65 1.80
C LEU A 116 -3.03 16.70 1.54
N ASN A 117 -4.11 16.82 2.33
CA ASN A 117 -5.33 16.05 2.16
C ASN A 117 -6.54 16.98 2.18
N THR A 118 -7.54 16.66 1.36
CA THR A 118 -8.85 17.30 1.41
C THR A 118 -9.93 16.27 1.09
N GLY A 119 -11.03 16.31 1.81
CA GLY A 119 -12.06 15.31 1.65
C GLY A 119 -13.41 15.78 2.16
N PHE A 120 -14.41 14.98 1.87
CA PHE A 120 -15.79 15.25 2.30
C PHE A 120 -16.45 13.96 2.82
N ARG A 121 -17.45 14.16 3.64
CA ARG A 121 -18.40 13.13 4.08
C ARG A 121 -19.81 13.65 3.84
N TRP A 122 -20.59 12.89 3.06
CA TRP A 122 -21.95 13.28 2.68
C TRP A 122 -22.95 12.14 2.93
N LYS A 123 -23.80 12.33 3.91
CA LYS A 123 -25.02 11.53 4.10
C LYS A 123 -26.07 12.02 3.12
N ILE A 124 -26.16 11.42 1.93
CA ILE A 124 -27.13 11.81 0.91
C ILE A 124 -28.56 11.61 1.43
N ASN A 125 -28.77 10.51 2.16
CA ASN A 125 -29.97 10.23 2.94
C ASN A 125 -29.63 9.25 4.10
N SER A 126 -30.65 8.76 4.82
CA SER A 126 -30.46 7.83 5.95
C SER A 126 -29.82 6.49 5.55
N ARG A 127 -29.86 6.13 4.25
CA ARG A 127 -29.36 4.84 3.74
C ARG A 127 -28.11 4.97 2.87
N LEU A 128 -27.75 6.16 2.43
CA LEU A 128 -26.67 6.37 1.45
C LEU A 128 -25.65 7.36 1.99
N LEU A 129 -24.42 6.87 2.16
CA LEU A 129 -23.25 7.63 2.59
C LEU A 129 -22.19 7.59 1.50
N LEU A 130 -21.71 8.78 1.10
CA LEU A 130 -20.56 8.95 0.22
C LEU A 130 -19.44 9.66 0.98
N THR A 131 -18.22 9.15 0.86
CA THR A 131 -16.99 9.83 1.29
C THR A 131 -16.03 9.95 0.13
N GLY A 132 -15.28 11.03 0.09
CA GLY A 132 -14.24 11.26 -0.91
C GLY A 132 -13.06 11.96 -0.28
N ASN A 133 -11.86 11.60 -0.71
CA ASN A 133 -10.61 12.21 -0.28
C ASN A 133 -9.70 12.38 -1.49
N ALA A 134 -9.04 13.52 -1.61
CA ALA A 134 -7.94 13.76 -2.52
C ALA A 134 -6.69 14.10 -1.70
N TYR A 135 -5.55 13.59 -2.12
CA TYR A 135 -4.30 13.80 -1.41
C TYR A 135 -3.13 14.04 -2.36
N ARG A 136 -2.11 14.73 -1.84
CA ARG A 136 -0.81 14.87 -2.48
C ARG A 136 0.28 14.87 -1.41
N ASN A 137 1.26 13.98 -1.58
CA ASN A 137 2.42 13.86 -0.71
C ASN A 137 3.68 14.15 -1.52
N HIS A 138 4.56 14.97 -0.96
CA HIS A 138 5.93 15.13 -1.40
C HIS A 138 6.82 14.42 -0.40
N ILE A 139 7.63 13.49 -0.86
CA ILE A 139 8.50 12.67 -0.01
C ILE A 139 9.92 12.83 -0.52
N ASN A 140 10.82 13.25 0.36
CA ASN A 140 12.25 13.27 0.07
C ASN A 140 12.90 12.06 0.72
N ASP A 141 13.90 11.52 0.04
CA ASP A 141 14.70 10.37 0.47
C ASP A 141 13.82 9.14 0.81
N LEU A 142 12.77 8.86 0.00
CA LEU A 142 11.90 7.68 0.18
C LEU A 142 12.75 6.41 0.20
N ILE A 143 12.61 5.60 1.24
CA ILE A 143 13.30 4.31 1.36
C ILE A 143 12.47 3.24 0.66
N GLU A 144 13.00 2.73 -0.44
CA GLU A 144 12.37 1.67 -1.24
C GLU A 144 13.26 0.43 -1.31
N THR A 145 12.68 -0.68 -1.79
CA THR A 145 13.37 -1.96 -1.98
C THR A 145 13.51 -2.23 -3.46
N ALA A 146 14.72 -2.57 -3.92
CA ALA A 146 14.96 -2.98 -5.28
C ALA A 146 15.80 -4.25 -5.38
N PRO A 147 15.69 -5.01 -6.48
CA PRO A 147 16.63 -6.06 -6.80
C PRO A 147 18.00 -5.44 -7.10
N ILE A 148 19.03 -5.91 -6.40
CA ILE A 148 20.43 -5.45 -6.57
C ILE A 148 21.30 -6.46 -7.29
N ALA A 149 20.87 -7.74 -7.30
CA ALA A 149 21.52 -8.79 -8.08
C ALA A 149 20.50 -9.83 -8.53
N GLN A 150 20.72 -10.41 -9.69
CA GLN A 150 20.02 -11.60 -10.16
C GLN A 150 20.86 -12.83 -9.83
N LEU A 151 20.21 -13.86 -9.32
CA LEU A 151 20.83 -15.13 -8.97
C LEU A 151 20.81 -16.10 -10.16
N VAL A 152 21.69 -17.10 -10.14
CA VAL A 152 21.73 -18.16 -11.14
C VAL A 152 20.44 -19.01 -11.19
N THR A 153 19.66 -19.00 -10.11
CA THR A 153 18.33 -19.63 -10.03
C THR A 153 17.23 -18.85 -10.74
N GLY A 154 17.52 -17.64 -11.24
CA GLY A 154 16.54 -16.70 -11.80
C GLY A 154 15.83 -15.82 -10.77
N GLN A 155 16.06 -16.06 -9.46
CA GLN A 155 15.56 -15.22 -8.37
C GLN A 155 16.46 -14.00 -8.15
N ASN A 156 16.07 -13.09 -7.26
CA ASN A 156 16.79 -11.85 -7.00
C ASN A 156 17.29 -11.77 -5.55
N ALA A 157 18.40 -11.06 -5.37
CA ALA A 157 18.80 -10.49 -4.09
C ALA A 157 18.36 -9.02 -4.07
N PHE A 158 17.74 -8.60 -2.97
CA PHE A 158 17.17 -7.26 -2.78
C PHE A 158 17.92 -6.47 -1.72
N SER A 159 17.89 -5.17 -1.81
CA SER A 159 18.32 -4.27 -0.74
C SER A 159 17.49 -2.98 -0.72
N TYR A 160 17.76 -2.12 0.26
CA TYR A 160 17.09 -0.85 0.47
C TYR A 160 17.95 0.30 -0.03
N PHE A 161 17.32 1.32 -0.59
CA PHE A 161 17.96 2.54 -1.08
C PHE A 161 16.99 3.73 -0.97
N ASN A 162 17.53 4.95 -1.09
CA ASN A 162 16.68 6.14 -1.13
C ASN A 162 16.39 6.55 -2.57
N ILE A 163 15.13 6.89 -2.83
CA ILE A 163 14.71 7.67 -3.99
C ILE A 163 14.66 9.14 -3.56
N SER A 164 15.37 10.02 -4.26
CA SER A 164 15.63 11.39 -3.80
C SER A 164 14.36 12.22 -3.61
N GLN A 165 13.46 12.20 -4.58
CA GLN A 165 12.18 12.92 -4.52
C GLN A 165 11.05 12.13 -5.17
N VAL A 166 10.00 11.90 -4.40
CA VAL A 166 8.80 11.20 -4.84
C VAL A 166 7.56 12.03 -4.57
N VAL A 167 6.69 12.10 -5.57
CA VAL A 167 5.33 12.63 -5.40
C VAL A 167 4.35 11.48 -5.52
N THR A 168 3.45 11.35 -4.54
CA THR A 168 2.28 10.48 -4.63
C THR A 168 1.02 11.32 -4.51
N GLN A 169 0.07 11.13 -5.40
CA GLN A 169 -1.20 11.84 -5.36
C GLN A 169 -2.33 10.93 -5.81
N GLY A 170 -3.53 11.22 -5.35
CA GLY A 170 -4.65 10.35 -5.69
C GLY A 170 -5.98 10.82 -5.17
N ILE A 171 -6.98 10.03 -5.52
CA ILE A 171 -8.36 10.19 -5.07
C ILE A 171 -8.85 8.85 -4.53
N GLU A 172 -9.51 8.89 -3.39
CA GLU A 172 -10.17 7.74 -2.77
C GLU A 172 -11.63 8.06 -2.54
N THR A 173 -12.50 7.13 -2.86
CA THR A 173 -13.95 7.29 -2.65
C THR A 173 -14.55 6.02 -2.09
N ASP A 174 -15.48 6.18 -1.14
CA ASP A 174 -16.27 5.08 -0.60
C ASP A 174 -17.76 5.44 -0.63
N LEU A 175 -18.55 4.53 -1.15
CA LEU A 175 -20.00 4.56 -1.15
C LEU A 175 -20.54 3.43 -0.30
N SER A 176 -21.40 3.74 0.66
CA SER A 176 -22.12 2.75 1.48
C SER A 176 -23.62 2.93 1.31
N TYR A 177 -24.30 1.87 0.92
CA TYR A 177 -25.74 1.86 0.67
C TYR A 177 -26.44 0.75 1.45
N GLN A 178 -27.32 1.15 2.38
CA GLN A 178 -28.21 0.25 3.11
C GLN A 178 -29.48 0.03 2.31
N ALA A 179 -29.50 -1.01 1.44
CA ALA A 179 -30.64 -1.27 0.54
C ALA A 179 -31.90 -1.65 1.33
N THR A 180 -31.74 -2.53 2.32
CA THR A 180 -32.78 -2.90 3.28
C THR A 180 -32.18 -2.96 4.68
N ASN A 181 -32.96 -3.27 5.71
CA ASN A 181 -32.43 -3.38 7.08
C ASN A 181 -31.38 -4.48 7.24
N ASN A 182 -31.40 -5.46 6.34
CA ASN A 182 -30.54 -6.64 6.38
C ASN A 182 -29.62 -6.79 5.15
N LEU A 183 -29.60 -5.82 4.23
CA LEU A 183 -28.75 -5.86 3.04
C LEU A 183 -28.00 -4.53 2.87
N GLN A 184 -26.67 -4.59 2.89
CA GLN A 184 -25.78 -3.46 2.72
C GLN A 184 -24.79 -3.72 1.58
N PHE A 185 -24.59 -2.72 0.74
CA PHE A 185 -23.55 -2.66 -0.28
C PHE A 185 -22.50 -1.60 0.11
N SER A 186 -21.25 -1.90 -0.17
CA SER A 186 -20.18 -0.89 -0.09
C SER A 186 -19.30 -1.01 -1.34
N LEU A 187 -18.91 0.14 -1.89
CA LEU A 187 -18.02 0.26 -3.04
C LEU A 187 -16.90 1.21 -2.66
N GLY A 188 -15.65 0.74 -2.74
CA GLY A 188 -14.47 1.57 -2.58
C GLY A 188 -13.68 1.61 -3.88
N TYR A 189 -13.17 2.79 -4.23
CA TYR A 189 -12.29 3.00 -5.38
C TYR A 189 -11.16 3.94 -5.00
N ALA A 190 -9.94 3.61 -5.45
CA ALA A 190 -8.78 4.46 -5.32
C ALA A 190 -8.04 4.60 -6.66
N PHE A 191 -7.71 5.84 -6.97
CA PHE A 191 -6.77 6.21 -8.02
C PHE A 191 -5.49 6.73 -7.38
N LEU A 192 -4.34 6.22 -7.80
CA LEU A 192 -3.02 6.59 -7.32
C LEU A 192 -2.11 6.91 -8.50
N ASP A 193 -1.52 8.08 -8.47
CA ASP A 193 -0.42 8.49 -9.35
C ASP A 193 0.85 8.66 -8.52
N THR A 194 1.94 8.06 -8.99
CA THR A 194 3.25 8.08 -8.30
C THR A 194 4.33 8.54 -9.25
N GLN A 195 5.21 9.41 -8.81
CA GLN A 195 6.20 10.08 -9.63
C GLN A 195 7.55 10.09 -8.91
N ASP A 196 8.57 9.54 -9.54
CA ASP A 196 9.98 9.80 -9.21
C ASP A 196 10.39 11.05 -9.99
N GLN A 197 10.71 12.13 -9.28
CA GLN A 197 11.02 13.42 -9.91
C GLN A 197 12.33 13.38 -10.68
N GLU A 198 13.33 12.66 -10.19
CA GLU A 198 14.62 12.51 -10.88
C GLU A 198 14.46 11.82 -12.24
N VAL A 199 13.62 10.77 -12.29
CA VAL A 199 13.31 10.08 -13.55
C VAL A 199 12.54 11.01 -14.50
N LEU A 200 11.60 11.80 -13.98
CA LEU A 200 10.84 12.75 -14.80
C LEU A 200 11.74 13.86 -15.37
N ASP A 201 12.66 14.40 -14.56
CA ASP A 201 13.62 15.42 -15.01
C ASP A 201 14.52 14.86 -16.14
N ARG A 202 14.97 13.62 -16.03
CA ARG A 202 15.75 12.94 -17.08
C ARG A 202 14.93 12.68 -18.35
N ILE A 203 13.63 12.38 -18.21
CA ILE A 203 12.72 12.27 -19.37
C ILE A 203 12.60 13.63 -20.07
N GLU A 204 12.41 14.71 -19.31
CA GLU A 204 12.30 16.07 -19.85
C GLU A 204 13.63 16.54 -20.51
N ALA A 205 14.77 16.19 -19.92
CA ALA A 205 16.09 16.41 -20.52
C ALA A 205 16.34 15.56 -21.79
N GLY A 206 15.48 14.56 -22.06
CA GLY A 206 15.63 13.67 -23.21
C GLY A 206 16.78 12.69 -23.09
N GLU A 207 17.16 12.33 -21.88
CA GLU A 207 18.28 11.42 -21.55
C GLU A 207 17.86 9.93 -21.59
N LEU A 208 16.56 9.64 -21.53
CA LEU A 208 16.05 8.28 -21.49
C LEU A 208 15.52 7.86 -22.85
N PHE A 209 15.84 6.61 -23.22
CA PHE A 209 15.48 6.02 -24.49
C PHE A 209 14.83 4.65 -24.28
N LYS A 210 13.91 4.30 -25.18
CA LYS A 210 13.30 2.98 -25.26
C LYS A 210 13.25 2.46 -26.68
N ARG A 211 12.94 1.18 -26.82
CA ARG A 211 12.65 0.57 -28.13
C ARG A 211 11.14 0.58 -28.39
N ASP A 212 10.76 0.95 -29.59
CA ASP A 212 9.37 0.83 -30.02
C ASP A 212 9.05 -0.61 -30.50
N ALA A 213 7.80 -0.87 -30.83
CA ALA A 213 7.35 -2.18 -31.33
C ALA A 213 8.05 -2.64 -32.59
N GLN A 214 8.70 -1.74 -33.35
CA GLN A 214 9.52 -2.01 -34.53
C GLN A 214 11.01 -2.10 -34.20
N ASN A 215 11.38 -2.20 -32.89
CA ASN A 215 12.74 -2.27 -32.37
C ASN A 215 13.63 -1.04 -32.70
N ARG A 216 13.01 0.13 -32.96
CA ARG A 216 13.73 1.39 -33.22
C ARG A 216 13.88 2.14 -31.89
N THR A 217 15.05 2.72 -31.65
CA THR A 217 15.30 3.55 -30.47
C THR A 217 14.56 4.88 -30.62
N ARG A 218 13.75 5.24 -29.61
CA ARG A 218 13.11 6.55 -29.50
C ARG A 218 13.31 7.14 -28.11
N ARG A 219 13.18 8.45 -27.97
CA ARG A 219 13.15 9.10 -26.66
C ARG A 219 11.89 8.70 -25.90
N VAL A 220 12.07 8.50 -24.60
CA VAL A 220 10.97 8.35 -23.65
C VAL A 220 10.26 9.69 -23.49
N VAL A 221 8.95 9.66 -23.45
CA VAL A 221 8.11 10.82 -23.15
C VAL A 221 7.34 10.57 -21.85
N ARG A 222 6.84 11.63 -21.23
CA ARG A 222 6.15 11.54 -19.92
C ARG A 222 5.01 10.51 -19.89
N SER A 223 4.30 10.32 -21.01
CA SER A 223 3.24 9.30 -21.11
C SER A 223 3.74 7.86 -21.10
N ASP A 224 5.03 7.64 -21.31
CA ASP A 224 5.64 6.31 -21.24
C ASP A 224 5.96 5.93 -19.78
N TYR A 225 6.03 6.90 -18.87
CA TYR A 225 6.40 6.67 -17.48
C TYR A 225 5.29 5.97 -16.70
N GLY A 226 5.57 4.77 -16.21
CA GLY A 226 4.61 3.90 -15.53
C GLY A 226 4.41 4.16 -14.04
N GLY A 227 5.20 5.04 -13.43
CA GLY A 227 5.19 5.29 -11.99
C GLY A 227 6.17 4.42 -11.21
N LEU A 228 6.00 4.35 -9.88
CA LEU A 228 6.83 3.53 -9.00
C LEU A 228 6.41 2.06 -9.04
N PHE A 229 7.36 1.17 -8.73
CA PHE A 229 7.13 -0.26 -8.63
C PHE A 229 6.07 -0.63 -7.59
N ASN A 230 5.37 -1.73 -7.83
CA ASN A 230 4.39 -2.33 -6.92
C ASN A 230 3.20 -1.42 -6.55
N ARG A 231 2.94 -0.38 -7.34
CA ARG A 231 1.85 0.58 -7.15
C ARG A 231 0.84 0.48 -8.28
N SER A 232 -0.34 -0.11 -7.99
CA SER A 232 -1.45 -0.11 -8.95
C SER A 232 -2.06 1.29 -9.02
N ARG A 233 -2.21 1.80 -10.25
CA ARG A 233 -2.85 3.11 -10.48
C ARG A 233 -4.34 3.08 -10.13
N HIS A 234 -4.99 1.94 -10.29
CA HIS A 234 -6.40 1.75 -9.99
C HIS A 234 -6.59 0.55 -9.06
N SER A 235 -7.31 0.73 -7.98
CA SER A 235 -7.73 -0.34 -7.09
C SER A 235 -9.17 -0.10 -6.61
N GLY A 236 -9.84 -1.16 -6.21
CA GLY A 236 -11.20 -1.02 -5.72
C GLY A 236 -11.67 -2.27 -4.98
N ASN A 237 -12.79 -2.11 -4.31
CA ASN A 237 -13.45 -3.24 -3.68
C ASN A 237 -14.97 -3.06 -3.68
N VAL A 238 -15.67 -4.18 -3.76
CA VAL A 238 -17.11 -4.29 -3.54
C VAL A 238 -17.33 -5.20 -2.36
N LYS A 239 -18.16 -4.78 -1.42
CA LYS A 239 -18.56 -5.59 -0.28
C LYS A 239 -20.09 -5.66 -0.20
N ILE A 240 -20.62 -6.85 0.01
CA ILE A 240 -22.03 -7.10 0.21
C ILE A 240 -22.18 -7.83 1.56
N ASN A 241 -22.94 -7.24 2.48
CA ASN A 241 -23.31 -7.87 3.73
C ASN A 241 -24.82 -8.15 3.68
N TYR A 242 -25.19 -9.38 3.94
CA TYR A 242 -26.57 -9.81 3.99
C TYR A 242 -26.82 -10.65 5.23
N GLN A 243 -27.82 -10.29 6.01
CA GLN A 243 -28.32 -11.09 7.13
C GLN A 243 -29.61 -11.78 6.71
N ASP A 244 -29.58 -13.10 6.65
CA ASP A 244 -30.80 -13.87 6.40
C ASP A 244 -31.65 -13.89 7.65
N GLN A 245 -32.84 -13.30 7.55
CA GLN A 245 -33.77 -13.17 8.69
C GLN A 245 -34.39 -14.48 9.14
N TRP A 246 -34.47 -15.48 8.25
CA TRP A 246 -35.07 -16.77 8.55
C TRP A 246 -34.12 -17.67 9.34
N THR A 247 -32.92 -17.77 8.88
CA THR A 247 -31.90 -18.61 9.51
C THR A 247 -31.06 -17.87 10.52
N GLY A 248 -31.00 -16.53 10.46
CA GLY A 248 -30.12 -15.70 11.24
C GLY A 248 -28.63 -15.87 10.87
N VAL A 249 -28.37 -16.28 9.62
CA VAL A 249 -27.00 -16.38 9.08
C VAL A 249 -26.61 -15.04 8.47
N ASP A 250 -25.43 -14.57 8.82
CA ASP A 250 -24.77 -13.40 8.24
C ASP A 250 -23.86 -13.84 7.11
N PHE A 251 -24.04 -13.26 5.92
CA PHE A 251 -23.17 -13.46 4.76
C PHE A 251 -22.38 -12.19 4.47
N ALA A 252 -21.08 -12.34 4.22
CA ALA A 252 -20.21 -11.27 3.77
C ALA A 252 -19.46 -11.72 2.50
N LEU A 253 -19.78 -11.11 1.37
CA LEU A 253 -19.05 -11.24 0.10
C LEU A 253 -18.17 -10.03 -0.10
N ARG A 254 -16.91 -10.22 -0.47
CA ARG A 254 -15.98 -9.15 -0.81
C ARG A 254 -15.22 -9.51 -2.09
N ALA A 255 -15.32 -8.65 -3.11
CA ALA A 255 -14.46 -8.65 -4.28
C ALA A 255 -13.44 -7.53 -4.17
N ILE A 256 -12.16 -7.83 -4.42
CA ILE A 256 -11.05 -6.88 -4.36
C ILE A 256 -10.40 -6.87 -5.74
N TYR A 257 -10.43 -5.71 -6.39
CA TYR A 257 -9.74 -5.46 -7.64
C TYR A 257 -8.39 -4.80 -7.39
N ARG A 258 -7.35 -5.32 -7.98
CA ARG A 258 -6.05 -4.68 -8.11
C ARG A 258 -5.73 -4.49 -9.57
N GLY A 259 -5.51 -3.26 -9.99
CA GLY A 259 -5.12 -2.91 -11.35
C GLY A 259 -3.69 -3.35 -11.66
N LYS A 260 -3.36 -3.38 -12.94
CA LYS A 260 -2.01 -3.56 -13.46
C LYS A 260 -1.01 -2.67 -12.71
N PHE A 261 0.17 -3.17 -12.40
CA PHE A 261 1.26 -2.41 -11.76
C PHE A 261 2.63 -2.86 -12.27
N GLY A 262 3.58 -1.94 -12.30
CA GLY A 262 4.96 -2.27 -12.61
C GLY A 262 5.60 -3.12 -11.54
N PHE A 263 6.27 -4.17 -11.93
CA PHE A 263 6.89 -5.14 -11.02
C PHE A 263 8.42 -5.02 -10.99
N ALA A 264 9.05 -4.91 -12.16
CA ALA A 264 10.49 -4.80 -12.29
C ALA A 264 10.85 -4.10 -13.61
N ASP A 265 11.91 -3.30 -13.61
CA ASP A 265 12.57 -2.83 -14.81
C ASP A 265 13.42 -3.99 -15.39
N LEU A 266 12.90 -4.63 -16.43
CA LEU A 266 13.55 -5.80 -17.03
C LEU A 266 14.57 -5.42 -18.11
N ASN A 267 14.40 -4.26 -18.72
CA ASN A 267 15.26 -3.78 -19.81
C ASN A 267 16.41 -2.89 -19.31
N GLY A 268 16.37 -2.44 -18.03
CA GLY A 268 17.42 -1.67 -17.35
C GLY A 268 17.48 -0.22 -17.79
N ASN A 269 16.37 0.35 -18.26
CA ASN A 269 16.29 1.74 -18.68
C ASN A 269 15.79 2.71 -17.60
N LEU A 270 15.58 2.22 -16.37
CA LEU A 270 15.18 2.94 -15.15
C LEU A 270 13.70 3.37 -15.14
N ILE A 271 12.89 2.90 -16.06
CA ILE A 271 11.45 3.20 -16.10
C ILE A 271 10.63 1.94 -16.33
N LEU A 272 9.34 2.02 -16.02
CA LEU A 272 8.36 0.99 -16.33
C LEU A 272 7.66 1.35 -17.64
N ASP A 273 8.10 0.83 -18.75
CA ASP A 273 7.64 1.22 -20.09
C ASP A 273 7.34 0.06 -21.04
N ASP A 274 7.75 -1.16 -20.69
CA ASP A 274 7.44 -2.38 -21.45
C ASP A 274 6.33 -3.19 -20.77
N GLU A 275 5.50 -3.86 -21.58
CA GLU A 275 4.38 -4.68 -21.07
C GLU A 275 4.84 -5.84 -20.18
N SER A 276 6.02 -6.40 -20.48
CA SER A 276 6.62 -7.50 -19.71
C SER A 276 7.05 -7.10 -18.30
N GLU A 277 7.17 -5.81 -18.02
CA GLU A 277 7.54 -5.25 -16.73
C GLU A 277 6.35 -5.11 -15.77
N TYR A 278 5.15 -5.42 -16.26
CA TYR A 278 3.93 -5.24 -15.51
C TYR A 278 3.27 -6.56 -15.10
N ALA A 279 2.84 -6.60 -13.85
CA ALA A 279 1.89 -7.59 -13.38
C ALA A 279 0.49 -7.27 -13.92
N PRO A 280 -0.27 -8.26 -14.43
CA PRO A 280 -1.63 -8.04 -14.89
C PRO A 280 -2.57 -7.69 -13.73
N SER A 281 -3.71 -7.09 -14.04
CA SER A 281 -4.77 -6.87 -13.05
C SER A 281 -5.45 -8.17 -12.66
N TRP A 282 -6.00 -8.23 -11.44
CA TRP A 282 -6.78 -9.37 -10.97
C TRP A 282 -7.91 -8.96 -10.02
N VAL A 283 -8.86 -9.89 -9.83
CA VAL A 283 -9.93 -9.78 -8.85
C VAL A 283 -9.88 -10.96 -7.90
N SER A 284 -9.75 -10.71 -6.61
CA SER A 284 -9.88 -11.75 -5.56
C SER A 284 -11.25 -11.66 -4.92
N VAL A 285 -11.92 -12.80 -4.75
CA VAL A 285 -13.25 -12.89 -4.15
C VAL A 285 -13.19 -13.72 -2.87
N ASN A 286 -13.74 -13.16 -1.80
CA ASN A 286 -13.85 -13.80 -0.49
C ASN A 286 -15.33 -13.90 -0.10
N LEU A 287 -15.70 -14.99 0.53
CA LEU A 287 -17.04 -15.23 1.08
C LEU A 287 -16.93 -15.77 2.49
N THR A 288 -17.73 -15.24 3.39
CA THR A 288 -17.87 -15.75 4.76
C THR A 288 -19.34 -15.86 5.10
N ALA A 289 -19.71 -16.95 5.74
CA ALA A 289 -21.01 -17.15 6.38
C ALA A 289 -20.80 -17.38 7.88
N SER A 290 -21.57 -16.69 8.72
CA SER A 290 -21.45 -16.81 10.17
C SER A 290 -22.82 -16.78 10.83
N LYS A 291 -22.90 -17.38 12.02
CA LYS A 291 -24.13 -17.42 12.81
C LYS A 291 -23.80 -17.46 14.30
N THR A 292 -24.50 -16.64 15.08
CA THR A 292 -24.51 -16.76 16.54
C THR A 292 -25.75 -17.55 16.95
N LEU A 293 -25.55 -18.68 17.62
CA LEU A 293 -26.61 -19.52 18.15
C LEU A 293 -27.21 -18.91 19.44
N LYS A 294 -28.41 -19.33 19.83
CA LYS A 294 -29.12 -18.84 21.03
C LYS A 294 -28.33 -18.99 22.33
N ASN A 295 -27.45 -19.98 22.42
CA ASN A 295 -26.54 -20.21 23.55
C ASN A 295 -25.25 -19.40 23.47
N GLY A 296 -25.13 -18.44 22.55
CA GLY A 296 -23.96 -17.57 22.37
C GLY A 296 -22.79 -18.21 21.62
N ILE A 297 -22.91 -19.46 21.17
CA ILE A 297 -21.88 -20.09 20.34
C ILE A 297 -21.90 -19.39 18.98
N PHE A 298 -20.72 -18.92 18.55
CA PHE A 298 -20.50 -18.34 17.23
C PHE A 298 -19.84 -19.37 16.31
N ILE A 299 -20.41 -19.55 15.14
CA ILE A 299 -19.92 -20.47 14.09
C ILE A 299 -19.66 -19.64 12.85
N GLU A 300 -18.53 -19.85 12.20
CA GLU A 300 -18.21 -19.26 10.91
C GLU A 300 -17.60 -20.28 9.96
N ALA A 301 -17.84 -20.08 8.66
CA ALA A 301 -17.17 -20.80 7.60
C ALA A 301 -17.00 -19.87 6.39
N GLY A 302 -15.93 -20.06 5.63
CA GLY A 302 -15.70 -19.20 4.50
C GLY A 302 -14.51 -19.63 3.66
N GLY A 303 -14.21 -18.78 2.68
CA GLY A 303 -13.03 -18.92 1.86
C GLY A 303 -12.54 -17.58 1.37
N THR A 304 -11.23 -17.46 1.29
CA THR A 304 -10.55 -16.35 0.65
C THR A 304 -9.98 -16.79 -0.70
N ASN A 305 -9.90 -15.82 -1.62
CA ASN A 305 -9.44 -16.08 -2.97
C ASN A 305 -10.13 -17.29 -3.63
N LEU A 306 -11.47 -17.27 -3.64
CA LEU A 306 -12.30 -18.41 -4.08
C LEU A 306 -11.97 -18.88 -5.50
N PHE A 307 -11.52 -17.99 -6.37
CA PHE A 307 -11.12 -18.32 -7.74
C PHE A 307 -9.69 -18.84 -7.86
N ASN A 308 -8.99 -19.00 -6.72
CA ASN A 308 -7.62 -19.50 -6.67
C ASN A 308 -6.64 -18.71 -7.57
N ILE A 309 -6.79 -17.39 -7.58
CA ILE A 309 -5.88 -16.52 -8.35
C ILE A 309 -4.49 -16.61 -7.74
N GLN A 310 -3.56 -17.15 -8.50
CA GLN A 310 -2.14 -17.20 -8.18
C GLN A 310 -1.35 -16.53 -9.29
N THR A 311 -0.32 -15.81 -8.93
CA THR A 311 0.57 -15.12 -9.86
C THR A 311 1.99 -15.12 -9.32
N THR A 312 2.97 -15.25 -10.20
CA THR A 312 4.39 -15.14 -9.87
C THR A 312 4.76 -13.77 -9.28
N PHE A 313 3.92 -12.76 -9.52
CA PHE A 313 4.07 -11.40 -8.97
C PHE A 313 3.59 -11.27 -7.51
N GLN A 314 3.01 -12.32 -6.94
CA GLN A 314 2.63 -12.42 -5.52
C GLN A 314 2.98 -13.81 -4.96
N PRO A 315 4.27 -14.13 -4.81
CA PRO A 315 4.70 -15.46 -4.40
C PRO A 315 4.23 -15.86 -2.99
N THR A 316 3.86 -14.89 -2.15
CA THR A 316 3.34 -15.12 -0.79
C THR A 316 1.82 -15.36 -0.74
N ASN A 317 1.11 -15.29 -1.88
CA ASN A 317 -0.32 -15.59 -1.93
C ASN A 317 -0.53 -17.11 -1.86
N PRO A 318 -1.15 -17.63 -0.78
CA PRO A 318 -1.34 -19.08 -0.61
C PRO A 318 -2.37 -19.68 -1.59
N GLY A 319 -2.96 -18.87 -2.47
CA GLY A 319 -4.08 -19.27 -3.30
C GLY A 319 -5.41 -19.28 -2.55
N ARG A 320 -6.31 -20.21 -2.88
CA ARG A 320 -7.58 -20.36 -2.19
C ARG A 320 -7.38 -20.98 -0.82
N VAL A 321 -7.89 -20.30 0.21
CA VAL A 321 -7.92 -20.82 1.59
C VAL A 321 -9.36 -20.97 2.01
N LEU A 322 -9.74 -22.16 2.48
CA LEU A 322 -11.03 -22.42 3.12
C LEU A 322 -10.82 -22.51 4.63
N PHE A 323 -11.76 -22.00 5.39
CA PHE A 323 -11.68 -22.01 6.84
C PHE A 323 -13.05 -22.27 7.47
N ALA A 324 -13.03 -22.83 8.69
CA ALA A 324 -14.18 -22.91 9.58
C ALA A 324 -13.73 -22.58 11.01
N GLY A 325 -14.56 -21.88 11.76
CA GLY A 325 -14.29 -21.43 13.11
C GLY A 325 -15.47 -21.68 14.04
N LEU A 326 -15.13 -21.93 15.32
CA LEU A 326 -16.07 -22.09 16.40
C LEU A 326 -15.59 -21.29 17.59
N LYS A 327 -16.43 -20.39 18.13
CA LYS A 327 -16.17 -19.64 19.36
C LYS A 327 -17.24 -19.96 20.40
N ILE A 328 -16.83 -20.51 21.53
CA ILE A 328 -17.70 -20.90 22.63
C ILE A 328 -17.48 -19.94 23.80
N PRO A 329 -18.51 -19.21 24.29
CA PRO A 329 -18.37 -18.35 25.45
C PRO A 329 -18.30 -19.19 26.74
N PHE A 330 -17.20 -19.13 27.45
CA PHE A 330 -16.98 -19.93 28.68
C PHE A 330 -17.99 -19.66 29.79
N ALA A 331 -18.57 -18.44 29.85
CA ALA A 331 -19.58 -18.12 30.86
C ALA A 331 -20.83 -19.02 30.79
N ASN A 332 -21.16 -19.55 29.61
CA ASN A 332 -22.32 -20.40 29.42
C ASN A 332 -22.06 -21.88 29.77
N LEU A 333 -20.80 -22.30 29.93
CA LEU A 333 -20.44 -23.65 30.36
C LEU A 333 -20.51 -23.84 31.88
N ILE A 334 -20.54 -22.76 32.67
CA ILE A 334 -20.52 -22.79 34.14
C ILE A 334 -21.92 -22.68 34.73
N GLN A 335 -22.91 -22.24 33.95
CA GLN A 335 -24.29 -22.00 34.42
C GLN A 335 -25.26 -23.20 34.22
N THR A 336 -24.81 -24.32 33.68
CA THR A 336 -25.59 -25.53 33.56
C THR A 336 -25.25 -26.49 34.73
N LYS A 337 -25.67 -26.11 35.96
CA LYS A 337 -25.91 -27.03 37.08
C LYS A 337 -27.15 -26.60 37.83
#